data_9f85696e1fc5b14cd7b1aa3718f6c5d3
#
_entry.id   9f85696e1fc5b14cd7b1aa3718f6c5d3
#
_cell.length_a   1.000
_cell.length_b   1.000
_cell.length_c   1.000
_cell.angle_alpha   90.00
_cell.angle_beta   90.00
_cell.angle_gamma   90.00
#
_symmetry.space_group_name_H-M   'P 1'
#
loop_
_entity.id
_entity.type
_entity.pdbx_description
1 polymer ?
#
loop_
_entity_poly.entity_id
_entity_poly.type
_entity_poly.pdbx_seq_one_letter_code
_entity_poly.pdbx_strand_id
1 'polypeptide(L)' 'MELKNEREVEVTRQKLKSLEEHYEAARQQPSDDPHIDELSLRSIKRMINQMKEEVLRFEARRREQAKIKV' A
#
# COMPACT_ATOMS: atom_id res chain seq x y z
N MET A 1 -0.21 -9.40 7.77
CA MET A 1 0.57 -8.84 8.89
C MET A 1 -0.13 -7.62 9.45
N GLU A 2 -0.39 -7.60 10.74
CA GLU A 2 -1.07 -6.47 11.36
C GLU A 2 -0.08 -5.41 11.82
N LEU A 3 -0.42 -4.16 11.55
CA LEU A 3 0.37 -3.03 12.01
C LEU A 3 0.10 -2.79 13.50
N LYS A 4 1.15 -2.69 14.29
CA LYS A 4 1.04 -2.64 15.75
C LYS A 4 1.17 -1.25 16.35
N ASN A 5 1.84 -0.33 15.66
CA ASN A 5 2.07 1.01 16.18
C ASN A 5 2.18 2.03 15.04
N GLU A 6 2.21 3.32 15.42
CA GLU A 6 2.26 4.42 14.45
C GLU A 6 3.53 4.41 13.60
N ARG A 7 4.63 3.95 14.17
CA ARG A 7 5.89 3.89 13.44
C ARG A 7 5.79 2.90 12.28
N GLU A 8 5.18 1.74 12.51
CA GLU A 8 4.96 0.75 11.45
C GLU A 8 4.02 1.28 10.38
N VAL A 9 2.99 2.02 10.78
CA VAL A 9 2.06 2.65 9.84
C VAL A 9 2.79 3.67 8.97
N GLU A 10 3.64 4.49 9.56
CA GLU A 10 4.40 5.49 8.82
C GLU A 10 5.36 4.84 7.82
N VAL A 11 6.08 3.80 8.24
CA VAL A 11 6.95 3.04 7.35
C VAL A 11 6.15 2.41 6.22
N THR A 12 4.99 1.86 6.52
CA THR A 12 4.10 1.27 5.51
C THR A 12 3.60 2.30 4.53
N ARG A 13 3.24 3.51 5.01
CA ARG A 13 2.81 4.60 4.13
C ARG A 13 3.93 5.05 3.20
N GLN A 14 5.16 5.10 3.70
CA GLN A 14 6.31 5.45 2.86
C GLN A 14 6.55 4.40 1.78
N LYS A 15 6.45 3.12 2.14
CA LYS A 15 6.56 2.04 1.17
C LYS A 15 5.44 2.08 0.15
N LEU A 16 4.23 2.37 0.61
CA LEU A 16 3.07 2.50 -0.25
C LEU A 16 3.27 3.62 -1.28
N LYS A 17 3.73 4.78 -0.84
CA LYS A 17 4.02 5.89 -1.72
C LYS A 17 5.07 5.53 -2.76
N SER A 18 6.13 4.87 -2.33
CA SER A 18 7.20 4.40 -3.22
C SER A 18 6.66 3.42 -4.26
N LEU A 19 5.81 2.49 -3.85
CA LEU A 19 5.20 1.53 -4.77
C LEU A 19 4.25 2.21 -5.75
N GLU A 20 3.50 3.20 -5.32
CA GLU A 20 2.61 3.95 -6.21
C GLU A 20 3.41 4.72 -7.25
N GLU A 21 4.51 5.34 -6.86
CA GLU A 21 5.41 6.02 -7.79
C GLU A 21 6.02 5.04 -8.79
N HIS A 22 6.42 3.86 -8.31
CA HIS A 22 6.97 2.81 -9.16
C HIS A 22 5.94 2.32 -10.18
N TYR A 23 4.70 2.16 -9.73
CA TYR A 23 3.59 1.73 -10.58
C TYR A 23 3.34 2.74 -11.70
N GLU A 24 3.29 4.04 -11.36
CA GLU A 24 3.09 5.09 -12.33
C GLU A 24 4.24 5.16 -13.35
N ALA A 25 5.47 5.05 -12.88
CA ALA A 25 6.64 5.04 -13.75
C ALA A 25 6.60 3.85 -14.71
N ALA A 26 6.24 2.68 -14.22
CA ALA A 26 6.15 1.48 -15.04
C ALA A 26 5.03 1.59 -16.10
N ARG A 27 3.93 2.28 -15.77
CA ARG A 27 2.84 2.52 -16.72
C ARG A 27 3.26 3.48 -17.83
N GLN A 28 4.07 4.48 -17.50
CA GLN A 28 4.47 5.51 -18.45
C GLN A 28 5.62 5.07 -19.36
N GLN A 29 6.40 4.09 -18.93
CA GLN A 29 7.51 3.55 -19.71
C GLN A 29 7.35 2.05 -19.90
N PRO A 30 6.50 1.63 -20.85
CA PRO A 30 6.34 0.20 -21.13
C PRO A 30 7.63 -0.39 -21.70
N SER A 31 7.98 -1.58 -21.25
CA SER A 31 9.13 -2.30 -21.77
C SER A 31 8.81 -2.94 -23.11
N ASP A 32 9.81 -3.57 -23.74
CA ASP A 32 9.64 -4.22 -25.04
C ASP A 32 8.70 -5.42 -24.99
N ASP A 33 8.43 -5.97 -23.79
CA ASP A 33 7.54 -7.10 -23.62
C ASP A 33 6.31 -6.68 -22.81
N PRO A 34 5.16 -6.46 -23.47
CA PRO A 34 3.92 -6.04 -22.77
C PRO A 34 3.38 -7.08 -21.81
N HIS A 35 3.71 -8.35 -22.01
CA HIS A 35 3.25 -9.41 -21.11
C HIS A 35 3.95 -9.33 -19.74
N ILE A 36 5.26 -9.08 -19.75
CA ILE A 36 6.03 -8.89 -18.53
C ILE A 36 5.57 -7.64 -17.79
N ASP A 37 5.30 -6.57 -18.52
CA ASP A 37 4.78 -5.33 -17.92
C ASP A 37 3.45 -5.56 -17.24
N GLU A 38 2.55 -6.30 -17.86
CA GLU A 38 1.24 -6.59 -17.29
C GLU A 38 1.36 -7.35 -15.99
N LEU A 39 2.22 -8.38 -15.94
CA LEU A 39 2.44 -9.16 -14.73
C LEU A 39 3.06 -8.33 -13.63
N SER A 40 4.04 -7.50 -13.96
CA SER A 40 4.70 -6.62 -13.01
C SER A 40 3.73 -5.60 -12.42
N LEU A 41 2.92 -4.97 -13.26
CA LEU A 41 1.92 -3.99 -12.82
C LEU A 41 0.88 -4.63 -11.92
N ARG A 42 0.43 -5.84 -12.26
CA ARG A 42 -0.55 -6.56 -11.47
C ARG A 42 0.01 -6.89 -10.09
N SER A 43 1.27 -7.32 -10.03
CA SER A 43 1.94 -7.66 -8.78
C SER A 43 2.10 -6.43 -7.88
N ILE A 44 2.56 -5.32 -8.45
CA ILE A 44 2.72 -4.06 -7.71
C ILE A 44 1.37 -3.56 -7.19
N LYS A 45 0.34 -3.62 -8.02
CA LYS A 45 -1.00 -3.19 -7.63
C LYS A 45 -1.54 -4.03 -6.47
N ARG A 46 -1.27 -5.34 -6.49
CA ARG A 46 -1.68 -6.22 -5.39
C ARG A 46 -1.01 -5.81 -4.08
N MET A 47 0.30 -5.50 -4.12
CA MET A 47 1.03 -5.05 -2.95
C MET A 47 0.51 -3.71 -2.44
N ILE A 48 0.21 -2.78 -3.34
CA ILE A 48 -0.38 -1.49 -2.99
C ILE A 48 -1.70 -1.68 -2.27
N ASN A 49 -2.59 -2.50 -2.81
CA ASN A 49 -3.90 -2.75 -2.23
C ASN A 49 -3.78 -3.40 -0.84
N GLN A 50 -2.87 -4.34 -0.68
CA GLN A 50 -2.64 -5.01 0.59
C GLN A 50 -2.15 -4.02 1.65
N MET A 51 -1.21 -3.16 1.31
CA MET A 51 -0.70 -2.16 2.24
C MET A 51 -1.76 -1.12 2.60
N LYS A 52 -2.56 -0.69 1.63
CA LYS A 52 -3.68 0.21 1.90
C LYS A 52 -4.67 -0.39 2.88
N GLU A 53 -4.99 -1.68 2.71
CA GLU A 53 -5.88 -2.38 3.63
C GLU A 53 -5.32 -2.41 5.04
N GLU A 54 -4.04 -2.71 5.19
CA GLU A 54 -3.40 -2.75 6.50
C GLU A 54 -3.46 -1.40 7.21
N VAL A 55 -3.17 -0.32 6.48
CA VAL A 55 -3.24 1.03 7.03
C VAL A 55 -4.67 1.38 7.43
N LEU A 56 -5.65 1.07 6.56
CA LEU A 56 -7.05 1.34 6.85
C LEU A 56 -7.55 0.57 8.08
N ARG A 57 -7.13 -0.67 8.25
CA ARG A 57 -7.48 -1.46 9.43
C ARG A 57 -6.91 -0.86 10.70
N PHE A 58 -5.68 -0.41 10.65
CA PHE A 58 -5.07 0.24 11.79
C PHE A 58 -5.80 1.53 12.18
N GLU A 59 -6.11 2.37 11.21
CA GLU A 59 -6.84 3.59 11.44
C GLU A 59 -8.25 3.34 11.97
N ALA A 60 -8.93 2.31 11.47
CA ALA A 60 -10.25 1.93 11.94
C ALA A 60 -10.22 1.52 13.41
N ARG A 61 -9.25 0.71 13.81
CA ARG A 61 -9.07 0.31 15.20
C ARG A 61 -8.82 1.52 16.09
N ARG A 62 -8.03 2.45 15.62
CA ARG A 62 -7.70 3.66 16.36
C ARG A 62 -8.94 4.51 16.60
N ARG A 63 -9.82 4.62 15.59
CA ARG A 63 -11.09 5.31 15.72
C ARG A 63 -12.02 4.64 16.72
N GLU A 64 -12.09 3.31 16.69
CA GLU A 64 -12.90 2.56 17.64
C GLU A 64 -12.43 2.74 19.06
N GLN A 65 -11.12 2.70 19.29
CA GLN A 65 -10.55 2.94 20.60
C GLN A 65 -10.85 4.35 21.12
N ALA A 66 -10.80 5.34 20.24
CA ALA A 66 -11.14 6.71 20.60
C ALA A 66 -12.61 6.84 20.98
N LYS A 67 -13.51 6.11 20.32
CA LYS A 67 -14.94 6.11 20.66
C LYS A 67 -15.24 5.44 21.99
N ILE A 68 -14.50 4.42 22.35
CA ILE A 68 -14.72 3.68 23.60
C ILE A 68 -14.29 4.48 24.81
N LYS A 69 -13.41 5.45 24.64
CA LYS A 69 -12.91 6.27 25.74
C LYS A 69 -13.80 7.44 26.14
N VAL A 70 -14.96 7.56 25.58
CA VAL A 70 -15.90 8.64 25.93
C VAL A 70 -16.61 8.36 27.27
#